data_ef8f98a3450f1806b672b398a7dcd1a3
#
_entry.id   ef8f98a3450f1806b672b398a7dcd1a3
#
_cell.length_a   1.000
_cell.length_b   1.000
_cell.length_c   1.000
_cell.angle_alpha   90.00
_cell.angle_beta   90.00
_cell.angle_gamma   90.00
#
_symmetry.space_group_name_H-M   'P 1'
#
loop_
_entity.id
_entity.type
_entity.pdbx_description
1 polymer ?
#
loop_
_entity_poly.entity_id
_entity_poly.type
_entity_poly.pdbx_seq_one_letter_code
_entity_poly.pdbx_strand_id
1 'polypeptide(L)'
;NRRIVDVTADVNLCYSEHARRYLNAAGTPKERTYVVGSPMAEFLHNNLEQIKSSTILEQLNLEKCRYILLSAHREENIDTEKNFFNLMNAVNELAKKYDMPILYSCHPRSKKFIEQRGFVFDARVIQHQPLGFHDYNHLQMNAFAVVSDSGTLPEESSYFLSIGHPFPAVCIRTSTERPEALDKGNFILAGITTEQVLQAVDVAVEMNRNGALGIPVPDYTDEIVSVKVVKLIQSYTGVVDKMVWRKY
;
A
#
# COMPACT_ATOMS: atom_id res chain seq x y z
N ASN A 1 13.56 4.37 -16.39
CA ASN A 1 14.64 3.95 -15.48
C ASN A 1 14.47 2.48 -15.02
N ARG A 2 13.28 2.01 -14.54
CA ARG A 2 13.06 0.63 -14.04
C ARG A 2 13.43 -0.42 -15.10
N ARG A 3 12.93 -0.29 -16.35
CA ARG A 3 13.25 -1.23 -17.44
C ARG A 3 14.75 -1.33 -17.75
N ILE A 4 15.50 -0.26 -17.57
CA ILE A 4 16.96 -0.28 -17.75
C ILE A 4 17.59 -1.18 -16.70
N VAL A 5 17.17 -1.03 -15.44
CA VAL A 5 17.65 -1.89 -14.34
C VAL A 5 17.32 -3.35 -14.59
N ASP A 6 16.08 -3.66 -15.01
CA ASP A 6 15.64 -5.02 -15.29
C ASP A 6 16.50 -5.72 -16.36
N VAL A 7 16.90 -4.97 -17.41
CA VAL A 7 17.70 -5.51 -18.53
C VAL A 7 19.18 -5.57 -18.18
N THR A 8 19.70 -4.60 -17.41
CA THR A 8 21.15 -4.51 -17.10
C THR A 8 21.55 -5.33 -15.89
N ALA A 9 20.60 -5.73 -15.04
CA ALA A 9 20.88 -6.58 -13.89
C ALA A 9 21.21 -8.02 -14.32
N ASP A 10 22.26 -8.58 -13.73
CA ASP A 10 22.63 -9.99 -13.95
C ASP A 10 21.63 -10.95 -13.33
N VAL A 11 21.01 -10.56 -12.21
CA VAL A 11 19.97 -11.30 -11.50
C VAL A 11 18.87 -10.36 -11.07
N ASN A 12 17.62 -10.74 -11.31
CA ASN A 12 16.44 -10.01 -10.89
C ASN A 12 15.74 -10.72 -9.71
N LEU A 13 15.52 -9.99 -8.62
CA LEU A 13 14.79 -10.45 -7.44
C LEU A 13 13.40 -9.83 -7.45
N CYS A 14 12.40 -10.63 -7.72
CA CYS A 14 11.00 -10.19 -7.86
C CYS A 14 10.26 -10.31 -6.54
N TYR A 15 9.30 -9.41 -6.30
CA TYR A 15 8.39 -9.52 -5.17
C TYR A 15 7.38 -10.66 -5.34
N SER A 16 6.95 -10.91 -6.59
CA SER A 16 5.88 -11.86 -6.86
C SER A 16 6.13 -12.72 -8.10
N GLU A 17 5.46 -13.85 -8.16
CA GLU A 17 5.41 -14.69 -9.35
C GLU A 17 4.88 -13.91 -10.57
N HIS A 18 3.96 -12.98 -10.35
CA HIS A 18 3.43 -12.12 -11.39
C HIS A 18 4.53 -11.24 -12.01
N ALA A 19 5.36 -10.61 -11.16
CA ALA A 19 6.50 -9.81 -11.60
C ALA A 19 7.51 -10.64 -12.38
N ARG A 20 7.82 -11.88 -11.92
CA ARG A 20 8.71 -12.82 -12.63
C ARG A 20 8.17 -13.13 -14.03
N ARG A 21 6.88 -13.40 -14.17
CA ARG A 21 6.27 -13.68 -15.49
C ARG A 21 6.41 -12.50 -16.45
N TYR A 22 6.25 -11.29 -15.97
CA TYR A 22 6.48 -10.09 -16.79
C TYR A 22 7.91 -9.96 -17.28
N LEU A 23 8.89 -10.20 -16.40
CA LEU A 23 10.30 -10.16 -16.78
C LEU A 23 10.64 -11.24 -17.80
N ASN A 24 10.17 -12.48 -17.59
CA ASN A 24 10.39 -13.56 -18.52
C ASN A 24 9.74 -13.30 -19.89
N ALA A 25 8.53 -12.74 -19.92
CA ALA A 25 7.85 -12.33 -21.15
C ALA A 25 8.58 -11.19 -21.87
N ALA A 26 9.30 -10.33 -21.14
CA ALA A 26 10.14 -9.27 -21.68
C ALA A 26 11.53 -9.77 -22.16
N GLY A 27 11.82 -11.07 -22.04
CA GLY A 27 13.07 -11.68 -22.50
C GLY A 27 14.15 -11.84 -21.44
N THR A 28 13.88 -11.55 -20.17
CA THR A 28 14.83 -11.83 -19.08
C THR A 28 14.93 -13.36 -18.88
N PRO A 29 16.13 -13.94 -18.84
CA PRO A 29 16.31 -15.37 -18.66
C PRO A 29 15.69 -15.86 -17.34
N LYS A 30 14.93 -16.97 -17.41
CA LYS A 30 14.23 -17.53 -16.25
C LYS A 30 15.18 -17.98 -15.13
N GLU A 31 16.37 -18.45 -15.49
CA GLU A 31 17.41 -18.89 -14.56
C GLU A 31 18.09 -17.73 -13.82
N ARG A 32 17.78 -16.49 -14.18
CA ARG A 32 18.28 -15.26 -13.53
C ARG A 32 17.17 -14.42 -12.90
N THR A 33 15.99 -15.03 -12.70
CA THR A 33 14.81 -14.33 -12.17
C THR A 33 14.21 -15.14 -11.02
N TYR A 34 14.31 -14.62 -9.80
CA TYR A 34 13.90 -15.30 -8.58
C TYR A 34 12.78 -14.55 -7.87
N VAL A 35 11.81 -15.26 -7.31
CA VAL A 35 10.78 -14.68 -6.44
C VAL A 35 11.25 -14.79 -5.00
N VAL A 36 11.42 -13.66 -4.34
CA VAL A 36 11.86 -13.59 -2.94
C VAL A 36 10.74 -13.15 -1.99
N GLY A 37 9.66 -12.62 -2.53
CA GLY A 37 8.57 -12.03 -1.76
C GLY A 37 8.75 -10.52 -1.55
N SER A 38 7.70 -9.88 -1.03
CA SER A 38 7.79 -8.47 -0.62
C SER A 38 8.49 -8.34 0.74
N PRO A 39 9.48 -7.47 0.89
CA PRO A 39 10.12 -7.22 2.18
C PRO A 39 9.21 -6.56 3.21
N MET A 40 8.02 -6.09 2.79
CA MET A 40 7.07 -5.42 3.69
C MET A 40 6.59 -6.35 4.80
N ALA A 41 6.31 -7.62 4.49
CA ALA A 41 5.86 -8.59 5.48
C ALA A 41 6.91 -8.81 6.59
N GLU A 42 8.17 -9.01 6.23
CA GLU A 42 9.27 -9.15 7.17
C GLU A 42 9.44 -7.89 8.03
N PHE A 43 9.32 -6.72 7.41
CA PHE A 43 9.43 -5.45 8.12
C PHE A 43 8.27 -5.23 9.10
N LEU A 44 7.03 -5.51 8.69
CA LEU A 44 5.86 -5.45 9.55
C LEU A 44 5.94 -6.45 10.69
N HIS A 45 6.35 -7.69 10.40
CA HIS A 45 6.52 -8.75 11.40
C HIS A 45 7.51 -8.35 12.48
N ASN A 46 8.69 -7.88 12.09
CA ASN A 46 9.74 -7.48 13.03
C ASN A 46 9.38 -6.27 13.90
N ASN A 47 8.38 -5.48 13.48
CA ASN A 47 7.89 -4.31 14.21
C ASN A 47 6.49 -4.50 14.82
N LEU A 48 5.92 -5.72 14.76
CA LEU A 48 4.50 -5.94 15.08
C LEU A 48 4.17 -5.58 16.54
N GLU A 49 5.05 -5.89 17.48
CA GLU A 49 4.84 -5.56 18.89
C GLU A 49 4.87 -4.05 19.14
N GLN A 50 5.77 -3.31 18.49
CA GLN A 50 5.81 -1.85 18.55
C GLN A 50 4.57 -1.23 17.89
N ILE A 51 4.12 -1.81 16.78
CA ILE A 51 2.87 -1.38 16.12
C ILE A 51 1.69 -1.56 17.09
N LYS A 52 1.56 -2.74 17.69
CA LYS A 52 0.44 -3.04 18.62
C LYS A 52 0.48 -2.19 19.88
N SER A 53 1.65 -1.83 20.39
CA SER A 53 1.82 -1.03 21.61
C SER A 53 1.70 0.48 21.40
N SER A 54 1.46 0.94 20.17
CA SER A 54 1.27 2.38 19.91
C SER A 54 0.04 2.93 20.64
N THR A 55 0.20 4.09 21.25
CA THR A 55 -0.87 4.84 21.95
C THR A 55 -1.48 5.95 21.09
N ILE A 56 -1.25 5.91 19.79
CA ILE A 56 -1.67 6.98 18.88
C ILE A 56 -3.20 7.21 18.86
N LEU A 57 -4.01 6.17 19.05
CA LEU A 57 -5.46 6.31 19.16
C LEU A 57 -5.85 7.20 20.34
N GLU A 58 -5.24 6.99 21.50
CA GLU A 58 -5.46 7.79 22.70
C GLU A 58 -4.98 9.23 22.49
N GLN A 59 -3.77 9.41 21.92
CA GLN A 59 -3.20 10.72 21.65
C GLN A 59 -4.06 11.57 20.72
N LEU A 60 -4.72 10.92 19.74
CA LEU A 60 -5.59 11.59 18.76
C LEU A 60 -7.07 11.57 19.16
N ASN A 61 -7.40 11.01 20.33
CA ASN A 61 -8.78 10.83 20.81
C ASN A 61 -9.67 10.15 19.76
N LEU A 62 -9.15 9.07 19.15
CA LEU A 62 -9.84 8.26 18.16
C LEU A 62 -10.29 6.93 18.77
N GLU A 63 -11.50 6.51 18.41
CA GLU A 63 -12.05 5.22 18.81
C GLU A 63 -11.80 4.17 17.70
N LYS A 64 -11.46 2.95 18.13
CA LYS A 64 -11.26 1.82 17.21
C LYS A 64 -12.49 1.58 16.32
N CYS A 65 -12.26 1.38 15.02
CA CYS A 65 -13.28 1.19 14.00
C CYS A 65 -14.29 2.35 13.87
N ARG A 66 -13.94 3.56 14.34
CA ARG A 66 -14.77 4.75 14.28
C ARG A 66 -14.09 5.94 13.59
N TYR A 67 -13.17 5.69 12.70
CA TYR A 67 -12.50 6.68 11.85
C TYR A 67 -12.06 6.07 10.52
N ILE A 68 -11.95 6.90 9.51
CA ILE A 68 -11.33 6.56 8.23
C ILE A 68 -9.90 7.09 8.24
N LEU A 69 -8.92 6.24 7.90
CA LEU A 69 -7.54 6.65 7.72
C LEU A 69 -7.31 7.02 6.24
N LEU A 70 -6.89 8.25 6.00
CA LEU A 70 -6.60 8.76 4.66
C LEU A 70 -5.10 9.07 4.50
N SER A 71 -4.52 8.62 3.38
CA SER A 71 -3.20 9.05 2.91
C SER A 71 -3.26 9.34 1.41
N ALA A 72 -3.05 10.59 1.02
CA ALA A 72 -3.12 11.04 -0.38
C ALA A 72 -2.03 12.07 -0.65
N HIS A 73 -1.02 11.70 -1.43
CA HIS A 73 0.16 12.54 -1.68
C HIS A 73 0.78 12.37 -3.06
N ARG A 74 0.27 11.44 -3.89
CA ARG A 74 0.80 11.20 -5.23
C ARG A 74 0.53 12.38 -6.15
N GLU A 75 1.52 12.67 -6.98
CA GLU A 75 1.48 13.76 -7.97
C GLU A 75 0.25 13.64 -8.88
N GLU A 76 -0.03 12.44 -9.37
CA GLU A 76 -1.17 12.16 -10.25
C GLU A 76 -2.52 12.53 -9.62
N ASN A 77 -2.63 12.51 -8.29
CA ASN A 77 -3.86 12.79 -7.55
C ASN A 77 -4.00 14.27 -7.15
N ILE A 78 -2.87 14.97 -6.94
CA ILE A 78 -2.90 16.30 -6.31
C ILE A 78 -2.39 17.42 -7.23
N ASP A 79 -1.65 17.14 -8.30
CA ASP A 79 -1.03 18.18 -9.12
C ASP A 79 -2.04 18.89 -10.01
N THR A 80 -2.95 18.16 -10.66
CA THR A 80 -3.99 18.79 -11.47
C THR A 80 -5.14 19.27 -10.59
N GLU A 81 -5.68 20.44 -10.91
CA GLU A 81 -6.78 21.04 -10.17
C GLU A 81 -8.01 20.12 -10.15
N LYS A 82 -8.35 19.53 -11.30
CA LYS A 82 -9.47 18.61 -11.45
C LYS A 82 -9.35 17.40 -10.52
N ASN A 83 -8.20 16.72 -10.53
CA ASN A 83 -7.99 15.53 -9.70
C ASN A 83 -7.99 15.87 -8.22
N PHE A 84 -7.33 16.98 -7.86
CA PHE A 84 -7.30 17.47 -6.50
C PHE A 84 -8.72 17.71 -5.94
N PHE A 85 -9.54 18.51 -6.65
CA PHE A 85 -10.89 18.82 -6.17
C PHE A 85 -11.78 17.57 -6.16
N ASN A 86 -11.67 16.69 -7.13
CA ASN A 86 -12.41 15.41 -7.12
C ASN A 86 -12.08 14.60 -5.85
N LEU A 87 -10.80 14.45 -5.54
CA LEU A 87 -10.37 13.67 -4.39
C LEU A 87 -10.73 14.36 -3.05
N MET A 88 -10.48 15.67 -2.93
CA MET A 88 -10.76 16.37 -1.68
C MET A 88 -12.27 16.49 -1.42
N ASN A 89 -13.08 16.62 -2.46
CA ASN A 89 -14.55 16.54 -2.33
C ASN A 89 -14.99 15.11 -1.91
N ALA A 90 -14.37 14.07 -2.43
CA ALA A 90 -14.63 12.70 -1.97
C ALA A 90 -14.39 12.55 -0.47
N VAL A 91 -13.31 13.15 0.06
CA VAL A 91 -13.01 13.15 1.50
C VAL A 91 -14.13 13.82 2.31
N ASN A 92 -14.61 14.99 1.87
CA ASN A 92 -15.71 15.67 2.53
C ASN A 92 -17.02 14.86 2.49
N GLU A 93 -17.32 14.23 1.37
CA GLU A 93 -18.52 13.39 1.23
C GLU A 93 -18.42 12.08 2.05
N LEU A 94 -17.23 11.49 2.17
CA LEU A 94 -17.00 10.36 3.10
C LEU A 94 -17.27 10.78 4.56
N ALA A 95 -16.75 11.94 4.99
CA ALA A 95 -16.97 12.45 6.33
C ALA A 95 -18.46 12.66 6.66
N LYS A 96 -19.21 13.23 5.71
CA LYS A 96 -20.66 13.42 5.84
C LYS A 96 -21.42 12.10 5.87
N LYS A 97 -21.10 11.19 4.93
CA LYS A 97 -21.82 9.93 4.75
C LYS A 97 -21.71 9.00 5.95
N TYR A 98 -20.50 8.85 6.50
CA TYR A 98 -20.25 7.95 7.62
C TYR A 98 -20.37 8.62 8.99
N ASP A 99 -20.47 9.93 9.03
CA ASP A 99 -20.55 10.75 10.25
C ASP A 99 -19.48 10.38 11.28
N MET A 100 -18.23 10.30 10.80
CA MET A 100 -17.06 9.93 11.62
C MET A 100 -15.81 10.72 11.23
N PRO A 101 -14.80 10.80 12.11
CA PRO A 101 -13.53 11.43 11.79
C PRO A 101 -12.84 10.81 10.59
N ILE A 102 -12.24 11.65 9.75
CA ILE A 102 -11.26 11.22 8.74
C ILE A 102 -9.90 11.74 9.18
N LEU A 103 -9.03 10.83 9.59
CA LEU A 103 -7.65 11.19 9.90
C LEU A 103 -6.83 11.22 8.61
N TYR A 104 -6.50 12.41 8.18
CA TYR A 104 -5.69 12.61 6.98
C TYR A 104 -4.21 12.76 7.36
N SER A 105 -3.40 11.72 7.12
CA SER A 105 -1.93 11.80 7.17
C SER A 105 -1.45 12.65 6.00
N CYS A 106 -1.38 13.96 6.24
CA CYS A 106 -1.23 14.96 5.20
C CYS A 106 0.26 15.29 4.96
N HIS A 107 0.78 14.88 3.81
CA HIS A 107 2.14 15.22 3.41
C HIS A 107 2.27 16.76 3.21
N PRO A 108 3.44 17.38 3.50
CA PRO A 108 3.65 18.82 3.33
C PRO A 108 3.29 19.34 1.94
N ARG A 109 3.54 18.56 0.89
CA ARG A 109 3.12 18.91 -0.48
C ARG A 109 1.61 19.02 -0.62
N SER A 110 0.87 18.06 -0.09
CA SER A 110 -0.61 18.08 -0.11
C SER A 110 -1.15 19.27 0.67
N LYS A 111 -0.58 19.55 1.84
CA LYS A 111 -0.94 20.71 2.67
C LYS A 111 -0.75 22.03 1.90
N LYS A 112 0.37 22.19 1.20
CA LYS A 112 0.64 23.35 0.36
C LYS A 112 -0.43 23.54 -0.73
N PHE A 113 -0.85 22.49 -1.41
CA PHE A 113 -1.90 22.59 -2.43
C PHE A 113 -3.27 22.88 -1.84
N ILE A 114 -3.59 22.33 -0.67
CA ILE A 114 -4.83 22.64 0.06
C ILE A 114 -4.91 24.14 0.37
N GLU A 115 -3.84 24.71 0.94
CA GLU A 115 -3.73 26.13 1.26
C GLU A 115 -3.79 27.01 0.01
N GLN A 116 -3.01 26.69 -1.02
CA GLN A 116 -2.95 27.47 -2.26
C GLN A 116 -4.27 27.51 -3.03
N ARG A 117 -5.02 26.40 -3.00
CA ARG A 117 -6.32 26.29 -3.69
C ARG A 117 -7.52 26.69 -2.81
N GLY A 118 -7.26 27.08 -1.56
CA GLY A 118 -8.29 27.51 -0.64
C GLY A 118 -9.36 26.45 -0.35
N PHE A 119 -8.97 25.15 -0.37
CA PHE A 119 -9.94 24.09 -0.12
C PHE A 119 -10.30 23.99 1.36
N VAL A 120 -11.61 23.91 1.62
CA VAL A 120 -12.16 23.80 2.97
C VAL A 120 -12.67 22.39 3.22
N PHE A 121 -12.09 21.74 4.21
CA PHE A 121 -12.56 20.42 4.65
C PHE A 121 -13.78 20.53 5.57
N ASP A 122 -14.56 19.45 5.59
CA ASP A 122 -15.55 19.20 6.62
C ASP A 122 -14.90 19.20 8.02
N ALA A 123 -15.62 19.65 9.04
CA ALA A 123 -15.09 19.75 10.41
C ALA A 123 -14.61 18.42 11.00
N ARG A 124 -15.06 17.29 10.47
CA ARG A 124 -14.63 15.94 10.86
C ARG A 124 -13.30 15.50 10.25
N VAL A 125 -12.74 16.25 9.30
CA VAL A 125 -11.43 15.91 8.69
C VAL A 125 -10.30 16.49 9.53
N ILE A 126 -9.53 15.61 10.12
CA ILE A 126 -8.36 15.93 10.95
C ILE A 126 -7.11 15.87 10.08
N GLN A 127 -6.57 17.04 9.71
CA GLN A 127 -5.31 17.10 8.98
C GLN A 127 -4.15 16.96 9.97
N HIS A 128 -3.47 15.82 9.92
CA HIS A 128 -2.31 15.51 10.75
C HIS A 128 -1.03 15.50 9.90
N GLN A 129 0.09 15.93 10.48
CA GLN A 129 1.40 15.74 9.84
C GLN A 129 1.64 14.25 9.54
N PRO A 130 2.59 13.89 8.63
CA PRO A 130 2.90 12.50 8.37
C PRO A 130 3.18 11.73 9.65
N LEU A 131 2.50 10.59 9.79
CA LEU A 131 2.64 9.71 10.94
C LEU A 131 3.90 8.83 10.81
N GLY A 132 4.48 8.45 11.94
CA GLY A 132 5.53 7.46 11.99
C GLY A 132 5.03 6.06 11.58
N PHE A 133 5.95 5.18 11.22
CA PHE A 133 5.62 3.84 10.73
C PHE A 133 4.75 3.02 11.70
N HIS A 134 5.12 2.99 12.99
CA HIS A 134 4.39 2.21 13.99
C HIS A 134 2.97 2.76 14.21
N ASP A 135 2.85 4.07 14.35
CA ASP A 135 1.57 4.74 14.56
C ASP A 135 0.64 4.60 13.35
N TYR A 136 1.17 4.77 12.14
CA TYR A 136 0.39 4.63 10.91
C TYR A 136 -0.17 3.21 10.76
N ASN A 137 0.66 2.18 10.99
CA ASN A 137 0.22 0.80 10.89
C ASN A 137 -0.74 0.40 12.03
N HIS A 138 -0.55 0.95 13.24
CA HIS A 138 -1.52 0.78 14.32
C HIS A 138 -2.89 1.35 13.95
N LEU A 139 -2.88 2.53 13.34
CA LEU A 139 -4.11 3.15 12.83
C LEU A 139 -4.74 2.35 11.70
N GLN A 140 -3.96 1.77 10.78
CA GLN A 140 -4.50 0.88 9.75
C GLN A 140 -5.24 -0.32 10.34
N MET A 141 -4.62 -1.01 11.31
CA MET A 141 -5.22 -2.19 11.98
C MET A 141 -6.54 -1.89 12.70
N ASN A 142 -6.76 -0.64 13.07
CA ASN A 142 -7.90 -0.22 13.88
C ASN A 142 -8.87 0.72 13.15
N ALA A 143 -8.66 0.97 11.86
CA ALA A 143 -9.51 1.87 11.07
C ALA A 143 -10.85 1.22 10.70
N PHE A 144 -11.88 2.03 10.53
CA PHE A 144 -13.13 1.64 9.87
C PHE A 144 -12.90 1.33 8.39
N ALA A 145 -12.10 2.15 7.71
CA ALA A 145 -11.59 1.92 6.36
C ALA A 145 -10.27 2.66 6.17
N VAL A 146 -9.41 2.13 5.31
CA VAL A 146 -8.16 2.78 4.89
C VAL A 146 -8.29 3.19 3.43
N VAL A 147 -8.13 4.48 3.17
CA VAL A 147 -8.18 5.08 1.84
C VAL A 147 -6.80 5.66 1.54
N SER A 148 -6.08 5.09 0.58
CA SER A 148 -4.69 5.48 0.35
C SER A 148 -4.26 5.40 -1.11
N ASP A 149 -3.37 6.30 -1.53
CA ASP A 149 -2.68 6.22 -2.82
C ASP A 149 -1.29 5.57 -2.71
N SER A 150 -0.94 5.04 -1.54
CA SER A 150 0.33 4.35 -1.32
C SER A 150 0.45 3.08 -2.17
N GLY A 151 1.65 2.86 -2.74
CA GLY A 151 1.97 1.62 -3.44
C GLY A 151 2.11 0.41 -2.52
N THR A 152 2.28 0.62 -1.22
CA THR A 152 2.43 -0.45 -0.21
C THR A 152 1.12 -0.91 0.40
N LEU A 153 0.02 -0.17 0.22
CA LEU A 153 -1.29 -0.56 0.76
C LEU A 153 -1.68 -2.01 0.42
N PRO A 154 -1.50 -2.52 -0.82
CA PRO A 154 -1.81 -3.92 -1.12
C PRO A 154 -0.95 -4.93 -0.36
N GLU A 155 0.31 -4.60 -0.09
CA GLU A 155 1.24 -5.44 0.67
C GLU A 155 0.87 -5.45 2.15
N GLU A 156 0.59 -4.28 2.71
CA GLU A 156 0.13 -4.07 4.09
C GLU A 156 -1.21 -4.78 4.34
N SER A 157 -2.20 -4.58 3.48
CA SER A 157 -3.52 -5.21 3.62
C SER A 157 -3.42 -6.74 3.55
N SER A 158 -2.57 -7.26 2.66
CA SER A 158 -2.34 -8.70 2.54
C SER A 158 -1.69 -9.29 3.79
N TYR A 159 -0.66 -8.63 4.32
CA TYR A 159 0.02 -9.07 5.54
C TYR A 159 -0.92 -9.04 6.75
N PHE A 160 -1.61 -7.93 6.97
CA PHE A 160 -2.55 -7.82 8.10
C PHE A 160 -3.71 -8.80 8.01
N LEU A 161 -4.21 -9.07 6.80
CA LEU A 161 -5.19 -10.13 6.59
C LEU A 161 -4.63 -11.51 7.00
N SER A 162 -3.37 -11.81 6.67
CA SER A 162 -2.74 -13.11 6.97
C SER A 162 -2.57 -13.38 8.46
N ILE A 163 -2.44 -12.33 9.27
CA ILE A 163 -2.28 -12.41 10.72
C ILE A 163 -3.59 -12.16 11.51
N GLY A 164 -4.73 -12.12 10.80
CA GLY A 164 -6.06 -11.98 11.43
C GLY A 164 -6.46 -10.56 11.82
N HIS A 165 -5.83 -9.54 11.22
CA HIS A 165 -6.15 -8.12 11.41
C HIS A 165 -6.58 -7.44 10.10
N PRO A 166 -7.60 -7.95 9.38
CA PRO A 166 -8.05 -7.35 8.12
C PRO A 166 -8.66 -5.98 8.35
N PHE A 167 -8.52 -5.12 7.34
CA PHE A 167 -9.21 -3.84 7.27
C PHE A 167 -9.73 -3.58 5.85
N PRO A 168 -10.84 -2.84 5.68
CA PRO A 168 -11.30 -2.40 4.36
C PRO A 168 -10.26 -1.51 3.71
N ALA A 169 -9.63 -1.96 2.63
CA ALA A 169 -8.56 -1.26 1.92
C ALA A 169 -9.04 -0.72 0.58
N VAL A 170 -8.94 0.59 0.38
CA VAL A 170 -9.32 1.28 -0.84
C VAL A 170 -8.15 2.08 -1.39
N CYS A 171 -7.71 1.72 -2.59
CA CYS A 171 -6.61 2.38 -3.28
C CYS A 171 -7.15 3.47 -4.22
N ILE A 172 -6.88 4.73 -3.92
CA ILE A 172 -7.32 5.90 -4.70
C ILE A 172 -6.34 6.22 -5.83
N ARG A 173 -6.30 5.33 -6.82
CA ARG A 173 -5.43 5.42 -8.00
C ARG A 173 -6.17 4.99 -9.26
N THR A 174 -5.65 5.39 -10.42
CA THR A 174 -6.15 4.97 -11.74
C THR A 174 -5.45 3.72 -12.29
N SER A 175 -4.37 3.29 -11.63
CA SER A 175 -3.61 2.09 -11.99
C SER A 175 -2.91 1.51 -10.78
N THR A 176 -2.47 0.26 -10.87
CA THR A 176 -1.70 -0.39 -9.80
C THR A 176 -0.52 -1.15 -10.38
N GLU A 177 0.57 -1.18 -9.63
CA GLU A 177 1.72 -2.04 -9.88
C GLU A 177 1.63 -3.38 -9.13
N ARG A 178 0.48 -3.67 -8.51
CA ARG A 178 0.23 -4.86 -7.68
C ARG A 178 -1.00 -5.62 -8.16
N PRO A 179 -1.04 -6.07 -9.46
CA PRO A 179 -2.21 -6.77 -10.00
C PRO A 179 -2.49 -8.09 -9.28
N GLU A 180 -1.47 -8.75 -8.75
CA GLU A 180 -1.61 -9.98 -7.95
C GLU A 180 -2.46 -9.78 -6.69
N ALA A 181 -2.47 -8.60 -6.12
CA ALA A 181 -3.32 -8.30 -4.97
C ALA A 181 -4.79 -8.06 -5.37
N LEU A 182 -5.04 -7.56 -6.58
CA LEU A 182 -6.39 -7.53 -7.17
C LEU A 182 -6.90 -8.94 -7.44
N ASP A 183 -6.06 -9.83 -7.98
CA ASP A 183 -6.40 -11.24 -8.22
C ASP A 183 -6.84 -11.96 -6.92
N LYS A 184 -6.38 -11.49 -5.78
CA LYS A 184 -6.70 -12.03 -4.45
C LYS A 184 -7.80 -11.27 -3.71
N GLY A 185 -8.27 -10.15 -4.26
CA GLY A 185 -9.34 -9.35 -3.66
C GLY A 185 -8.95 -8.67 -2.35
N ASN A 186 -7.66 -8.35 -2.14
CA ASN A 186 -7.19 -7.75 -0.89
C ASN A 186 -7.52 -6.27 -0.74
N PHE A 187 -7.79 -5.58 -1.83
CA PHE A 187 -8.13 -4.17 -1.83
C PHE A 187 -9.01 -3.83 -3.04
N ILE A 188 -9.63 -2.67 -3.01
CA ILE A 188 -10.39 -2.14 -4.15
C ILE A 188 -9.61 -0.99 -4.78
N LEU A 189 -9.38 -1.05 -6.09
CA LEU A 189 -8.84 0.05 -6.87
C LEU A 189 -9.99 0.97 -7.29
N ALA A 190 -10.10 2.12 -6.61
CA ALA A 190 -11.30 2.97 -6.70
C ALA A 190 -11.27 3.98 -7.85
N GLY A 191 -10.10 4.35 -8.36
CA GLY A 191 -9.97 5.62 -9.09
C GLY A 191 -9.93 6.82 -8.15
N ILE A 192 -10.25 8.02 -8.67
CA ILE A 192 -10.07 9.29 -7.95
C ILE A 192 -11.30 10.22 -8.00
N THR A 193 -12.40 9.81 -8.64
CA THR A 193 -13.61 10.62 -8.63
C THR A 193 -14.41 10.41 -7.34
N THR A 194 -15.16 11.41 -6.94
CA THR A 194 -15.97 11.35 -5.71
C THR A 194 -16.87 10.13 -5.68
N GLU A 195 -17.60 9.88 -6.76
CA GLU A 195 -18.52 8.75 -6.87
C GLU A 195 -17.80 7.39 -6.73
N GLN A 196 -16.68 7.23 -7.46
CA GLN A 196 -15.89 5.99 -7.43
C GLN A 196 -15.33 5.71 -6.03
N VAL A 197 -14.80 6.73 -5.36
CA VAL A 197 -14.24 6.57 -4.01
C VAL A 197 -15.32 6.20 -3.00
N LEU A 198 -16.48 6.88 -3.03
CA LEU A 198 -17.62 6.57 -2.16
C LEU A 198 -18.10 5.12 -2.36
N GLN A 199 -18.32 4.72 -3.62
CA GLN A 199 -18.75 3.37 -3.96
C GLN A 199 -17.72 2.31 -3.50
N ALA A 200 -16.43 2.56 -3.72
CA ALA A 200 -15.38 1.63 -3.32
C ALA A 200 -15.31 1.44 -1.80
N VAL A 201 -15.46 2.53 -1.03
CA VAL A 201 -15.49 2.44 0.43
C VAL A 201 -16.73 1.68 0.92
N ASP A 202 -17.90 1.94 0.32
CA ASP A 202 -19.12 1.19 0.65
C ASP A 202 -18.94 -0.31 0.45
N VAL A 203 -18.45 -0.70 -0.73
CA VAL A 203 -18.24 -2.11 -1.07
C VAL A 203 -17.18 -2.75 -0.17
N ALA A 204 -16.05 -2.08 0.06
CA ALA A 204 -15.00 -2.61 0.92
C ALA A 204 -15.48 -2.82 2.36
N VAL A 205 -16.22 -1.88 2.91
CA VAL A 205 -16.77 -1.95 4.28
C VAL A 205 -17.82 -3.05 4.38
N GLU A 206 -18.73 -3.14 3.43
CA GLU A 206 -19.79 -4.16 3.43
C GLU A 206 -19.20 -5.57 3.27
N MET A 207 -18.25 -5.76 2.36
CA MET A 207 -17.54 -7.03 2.20
C MET A 207 -16.81 -7.44 3.47
N ASN A 208 -16.13 -6.51 4.11
CA ASN A 208 -15.42 -6.79 5.37
C ASN A 208 -16.40 -7.22 6.49
N ARG A 209 -17.53 -6.54 6.64
CA ARG A 209 -18.57 -6.90 7.62
C ARG A 209 -19.13 -8.31 7.40
N ASN A 210 -19.24 -8.71 6.14
CA ASN A 210 -19.76 -10.02 5.75
C ASN A 210 -18.68 -11.13 5.73
N GLY A 211 -17.44 -10.83 6.14
CA GLY A 211 -16.34 -11.78 6.11
C GLY A 211 -15.78 -12.09 4.71
N ALA A 212 -16.16 -11.35 3.69
CA ALA A 212 -15.63 -11.48 2.34
C ALA A 212 -14.31 -10.68 2.18
N LEU A 213 -13.25 -11.17 2.82
CA LEU A 213 -12.01 -10.43 3.05
C LEU A 213 -10.95 -10.57 1.94
N GLY A 214 -11.21 -11.41 0.92
CA GLY A 214 -10.18 -11.81 -0.03
C GLY A 214 -9.23 -12.87 0.53
N ILE A 215 -8.12 -13.09 -0.16
CA ILE A 215 -7.11 -14.10 0.20
C ILE A 215 -5.74 -13.40 0.27
N PRO A 216 -4.92 -13.66 1.31
CA PRO A 216 -3.57 -13.11 1.36
C PRO A 216 -2.76 -13.48 0.12
N VAL A 217 -2.03 -12.54 -0.45
CA VAL A 217 -1.07 -12.82 -1.55
C VAL A 217 0.09 -13.63 -0.96
N PRO A 218 0.36 -14.85 -1.42
CA PRO A 218 1.42 -15.68 -0.85
C PRO A 218 2.78 -14.98 -0.81
N ASP A 219 3.12 -14.26 -1.89
CA ASP A 219 4.39 -13.55 -2.01
C ASP A 219 4.49 -12.28 -1.12
N TYR A 220 3.42 -11.92 -0.41
CA TYR A 220 3.37 -10.75 0.49
C TYR A 220 3.25 -11.12 1.97
N THR A 221 3.43 -12.40 2.29
CA THR A 221 3.37 -12.90 3.67
C THR A 221 4.67 -13.54 4.15
N ASP A 222 5.72 -13.50 3.32
CA ASP A 222 7.02 -14.04 3.66
C ASP A 222 7.77 -13.16 4.67
N GLU A 223 8.09 -13.72 5.83
CA GLU A 223 8.76 -13.03 6.95
C GLU A 223 10.28 -13.22 6.96
N ILE A 224 10.86 -13.82 5.89
CA ILE A 224 12.29 -14.14 5.80
C ILE A 224 12.91 -13.71 4.46
N VAL A 225 12.42 -12.64 3.87
CA VAL A 225 12.87 -12.16 2.54
C VAL A 225 14.35 -11.81 2.54
N SER A 226 14.84 -11.14 3.59
CA SER A 226 16.25 -10.80 3.75
C SER A 226 17.16 -12.04 3.73
N VAL A 227 16.76 -13.11 4.40
CA VAL A 227 17.49 -14.38 4.41
C VAL A 227 17.55 -15.02 3.02
N LYS A 228 16.43 -14.99 2.28
CA LYS A 228 16.38 -15.48 0.89
C LYS A 228 17.35 -14.71 0.01
N VAL A 229 17.36 -13.38 0.12
CA VAL A 229 18.24 -12.50 -0.67
C VAL A 229 19.71 -12.79 -0.37
N VAL A 230 20.09 -12.88 0.91
CA VAL A 230 21.48 -13.22 1.28
C VAL A 230 21.90 -14.58 0.72
N LYS A 231 21.05 -15.60 0.84
CA LYS A 231 21.34 -16.94 0.30
C LYS A 231 21.47 -16.94 -1.23
N LEU A 232 20.64 -16.18 -1.93
CA LEU A 232 20.73 -16.03 -3.39
C LEU A 232 22.03 -15.34 -3.80
N ILE A 233 22.40 -14.24 -3.15
CA ILE A 233 23.67 -13.55 -3.42
C ILE A 233 24.84 -14.51 -3.22
N GLN A 234 24.88 -15.18 -2.08
CA GLN A 234 25.96 -16.12 -1.74
C GLN A 234 26.05 -17.29 -2.71
N SER A 235 24.91 -17.81 -3.19
CA SER A 235 24.85 -18.95 -4.09
C SER A 235 25.15 -18.58 -5.54
N TYR A 236 24.74 -17.38 -5.99
CA TYR A 236 24.67 -17.07 -7.41
C TYR A 236 25.81 -16.18 -7.92
N THR A 237 26.59 -15.55 -7.02
CA THR A 237 27.71 -14.68 -7.41
C THR A 237 28.73 -15.44 -8.29
N GLY A 238 29.13 -16.65 -7.89
CA GLY A 238 30.06 -17.46 -8.68
C GLY A 238 29.47 -17.93 -10.02
N VAL A 239 28.15 -18.14 -10.09
CA VAL A 239 27.46 -18.46 -11.34
C VAL A 239 27.49 -17.28 -12.30
N VAL A 240 27.19 -16.08 -11.82
CA VAL A 240 27.26 -14.84 -12.61
C VAL A 240 28.69 -14.60 -13.10
N ASP A 241 29.68 -14.70 -12.22
CA ASP A 241 31.09 -14.53 -12.60
C ASP A 241 31.49 -15.46 -13.73
N LYS A 242 31.11 -16.74 -13.64
CA LYS A 242 31.44 -17.74 -14.66
C LYS A 242 30.62 -17.57 -15.95
N MET A 243 29.30 -17.48 -15.84
CA MET A 243 28.39 -17.56 -17.00
C MET A 243 28.20 -16.25 -17.72
N VAL A 244 28.22 -15.12 -17.00
CA VAL A 244 28.00 -13.79 -17.56
C VAL A 244 29.33 -13.09 -17.82
N TRP A 245 30.18 -12.99 -16.79
CA TRP A 245 31.43 -12.22 -16.86
C TRP A 245 32.63 -13.03 -17.36
N ARG A 246 32.47 -14.37 -17.54
CA ARG A 246 33.53 -15.30 -18.03
C ARG A 246 34.84 -15.17 -17.26
N LYS A 247 34.74 -14.91 -15.96
CA LYS A 247 35.90 -14.92 -15.07
C LYS A 247 36.26 -16.38 -14.75
N TYR A 248 37.51 -16.75 -14.99
CA TYR A 248 38.06 -18.10 -14.75
C TYR A 248 39.00 -18.08 -13.58
#